data_185128a91c7593f2e1f7171caf8b5629
#
_entry.id   185128a91c7593f2e1f7171caf8b5629
#
_cell.length_a   1.000
_cell.length_b   1.000
_cell.length_c   1.000
_cell.angle_alpha   90.00
_cell.angle_beta   90.00
_cell.angle_gamma   90.00
#
_symmetry.space_group_name_H-M   'P 1'
#
loop_
_entity.id
_entity.type
_entity.pdbx_description
1 polymer ?
#
loop_
_entity_poly.entity_id
_entity_poly.type
_entity_poly.pdbx_seq_one_letter_code
_entity_poly.pdbx_strand_id
1 'polypeptide(L)'
;MEHWQSLLLGLIEGITEFLPISSTGHLIVAQRLMGIGTISPADKEAADAFAICIQGGAILAVLGLYWKHVKQMLLGLIGKDPGGLKLLFNLIAGFLPAAVVGLVLHHWIEDHLFGLWPVVTSWMVGGVAILAAVWWRKKNPDTSNKRELGHLTWQLALIIGLLQCVAMWPGTSRSLMTIAGGLLVGLTVRAAVEYSFLLGVLTLTAATAKTALDKAHASGPEFAHHFGTAKLMLHQFGAANLAIGGIAAMVSAFLAVKWLVGYLQRHGLAVFGIYRVAIGGIVAALILTHTFSA
;
A
#
# COMPACT_ATOMS: atom_id res chain seq x y z
N MET A 1 21.40 9.81 -3.57
CA MET A 1 20.08 10.43 -3.36
C MET A 1 20.23 11.64 -2.46
N GLU A 2 19.68 12.78 -2.87
CA GLU A 2 19.69 14.04 -2.12
C GLU A 2 18.61 14.03 -1.02
N HIS A 3 18.78 14.82 0.04
CA HIS A 3 17.82 14.88 1.16
C HIS A 3 16.42 15.33 0.74
N TRP A 4 16.31 16.27 -0.20
CA TRP A 4 15.02 16.73 -0.71
C TRP A 4 14.27 15.63 -1.50
N GLN A 5 15.00 14.76 -2.21
CA GLN A 5 14.42 13.61 -2.91
C GLN A 5 13.82 12.61 -1.90
N SER A 6 14.55 12.33 -0.83
CA SER A 6 14.08 11.49 0.26
C SER A 6 12.84 12.07 0.94
N LEU A 7 12.86 13.38 1.24
CA LEU A 7 11.70 14.09 1.79
C LEU A 7 10.47 13.96 0.87
N LEU A 8 10.66 14.20 -0.43
CA LEU A 8 9.58 14.14 -1.41
C LEU A 8 9.01 12.72 -1.54
N LEU A 9 9.87 11.69 -1.61
CA LEU A 9 9.43 10.30 -1.64
C LEU A 9 8.67 9.93 -0.37
N GLY A 10 9.12 10.37 0.80
CA GLY A 10 8.41 10.16 2.06
C GLY A 10 7.03 10.83 2.10
N LEU A 11 6.93 12.08 1.61
CA LEU A 11 5.63 12.77 1.50
C LEU A 11 4.68 12.04 0.55
N ILE A 12 5.18 11.62 -0.64
CA ILE A 12 4.39 10.84 -1.61
C ILE A 12 3.91 9.54 -0.96
N GLU A 13 4.82 8.78 -0.34
CA GLU A 13 4.49 7.53 0.33
C GLU A 13 3.39 7.71 1.37
N GLY A 14 3.59 8.62 2.34
CA GLY A 14 2.63 8.80 3.42
C GLY A 14 1.27 9.31 2.95
N ILE A 15 1.22 10.21 1.95
CA ILE A 15 -0.05 10.67 1.39
C ILE A 15 -0.76 9.52 0.66
N THR A 16 -0.05 8.74 -0.14
CA THR A 16 -0.66 7.83 -1.11
C THR A 16 -0.85 6.40 -0.61
N GLU A 17 -0.16 5.96 0.45
CA GLU A 17 -0.20 4.58 0.94
C GLU A 17 -1.59 4.14 1.40
N PHE A 18 -2.26 4.98 2.15
CA PHE A 18 -3.59 4.66 2.68
C PHE A 18 -4.73 5.20 1.82
N LEU A 19 -4.46 6.09 0.89
CA LEU A 19 -5.42 6.54 -0.10
C LEU A 19 -5.63 5.45 -1.18
N PRO A 20 -6.84 5.32 -1.74
CA PRO A 20 -7.11 4.30 -2.76
C PRO A 20 -6.57 4.68 -4.15
N ILE A 21 -5.29 5.13 -4.22
CA ILE A 21 -4.63 5.64 -5.44
C ILE A 21 -3.30 4.97 -5.78
N SER A 22 -2.79 4.08 -4.90
CA SER A 22 -1.52 3.34 -5.03
C SER A 22 -0.25 4.14 -4.84
N SER A 23 0.39 3.99 -3.67
CA SER A 23 1.72 4.56 -3.37
C SER A 23 2.80 4.02 -4.29
N THR A 24 2.83 2.71 -4.52
CA THR A 24 3.83 2.05 -5.40
C THR A 24 3.87 2.69 -6.79
N GLY A 25 2.70 2.94 -7.40
CA GLY A 25 2.65 3.59 -8.70
C GLY A 25 3.24 5.01 -8.68
N HIS A 26 2.91 5.79 -7.66
CA HIS A 26 3.42 7.16 -7.50
C HIS A 26 4.93 7.18 -7.23
N LEU A 27 5.43 6.26 -6.39
CA LEU A 27 6.86 6.16 -6.11
C LEU A 27 7.66 5.76 -7.34
N ILE A 28 7.19 4.77 -8.13
CA ILE A 28 7.84 4.37 -9.39
C ILE A 28 7.96 5.57 -10.34
N VAL A 29 6.88 6.34 -10.52
CA VAL A 29 6.90 7.53 -11.37
C VAL A 29 7.82 8.61 -10.81
N ALA A 30 7.75 8.88 -9.50
CA ALA A 30 8.57 9.90 -8.85
C ALA A 30 10.06 9.54 -8.87
N GLN A 31 10.42 8.30 -8.60
CA GLN A 31 11.79 7.80 -8.69
C GLN A 31 12.34 7.97 -10.12
N ARG A 32 11.54 7.59 -11.13
CA ARG A 32 11.93 7.74 -12.53
C ARG A 32 12.16 9.21 -12.91
N LEU A 33 11.26 10.13 -12.50
CA LEU A 33 11.40 11.57 -12.75
C LEU A 33 12.65 12.18 -12.09
N MET A 34 13.03 11.65 -10.93
CA MET A 34 14.21 12.11 -10.19
C MET A 34 15.51 11.38 -10.57
N GLY A 35 15.47 10.44 -11.52
CA GLY A 35 16.64 9.64 -11.91
C GLY A 35 17.15 8.68 -10.84
N ILE A 36 16.29 8.27 -9.89
CA ILE A 36 16.62 7.34 -8.81
C ILE A 36 16.33 5.91 -9.30
N GLY A 37 17.26 4.98 -9.08
CA GLY A 37 17.12 3.59 -9.52
C GLY A 37 17.26 3.39 -11.03
N THR A 38 17.95 4.30 -11.74
CA THR A 38 18.07 4.28 -13.20
C THR A 38 19.48 3.97 -13.70
N ILE A 39 20.49 3.98 -12.84
CA ILE A 39 21.91 3.89 -13.24
C ILE A 39 22.33 2.42 -13.42
N SER A 40 21.93 1.55 -12.51
CA SER A 40 22.30 0.14 -12.51
C SER A 40 21.21 -0.73 -11.86
N PRO A 41 21.26 -2.06 -12.07
CA PRO A 41 20.35 -2.98 -11.36
C PRO A 41 20.46 -2.86 -9.83
N ALA A 42 21.66 -2.65 -9.28
CA ALA A 42 21.86 -2.45 -7.85
C ALA A 42 21.27 -1.12 -7.35
N ASP A 43 21.33 -0.05 -8.15
CA ASP A 43 20.69 1.23 -7.83
C ASP A 43 19.16 1.09 -7.80
N LYS A 44 18.59 0.33 -8.76
CA LYS A 44 17.16 0.02 -8.78
C LYS A 44 16.75 -0.77 -7.54
N GLU A 45 17.48 -1.83 -7.18
CA GLU A 45 17.19 -2.65 -6.01
C GLU A 45 17.26 -1.83 -4.71
N ALA A 46 18.23 -0.94 -4.58
CA ALA A 46 18.32 -0.03 -3.44
C ALA A 46 17.17 0.98 -3.41
N ALA A 47 16.73 1.49 -4.56
CA ALA A 47 15.59 2.41 -4.66
C ALA A 47 14.26 1.75 -4.28
N ASP A 48 14.05 0.51 -4.73
CA ASP A 48 12.88 -0.29 -4.39
C ASP A 48 12.86 -0.62 -2.89
N ALA A 49 14.01 -1.01 -2.32
CA ALA A 49 14.16 -1.23 -0.89
C ALA A 49 13.90 0.04 -0.07
N PHE A 50 14.38 1.21 -0.53
CA PHE A 50 14.12 2.49 0.12
C PHE A 50 12.63 2.79 0.16
N ALA A 51 11.93 2.64 -0.97
CA ALA A 51 10.48 2.83 -1.06
C ALA A 51 9.73 1.96 -0.05
N ILE A 52 10.10 0.68 0.08
CA ILE A 52 9.50 -0.25 1.04
C ILE A 52 9.87 0.12 2.49
N CYS A 53 11.09 0.56 2.76
CA CYS A 53 11.52 0.89 4.14
C CYS A 53 10.83 2.16 4.66
N ILE A 54 10.61 3.20 3.83
CA ILE A 54 9.91 4.42 4.27
C ILE A 54 8.43 4.17 4.59
N GLN A 55 7.82 3.08 4.10
CA GLN A 55 6.49 2.62 4.52
C GLN A 55 6.41 2.39 6.03
N GLY A 56 7.54 2.07 6.68
CA GLY A 56 7.62 1.96 8.15
C GLY A 56 7.12 3.22 8.86
N GLY A 57 7.40 4.40 8.33
CA GLY A 57 6.85 5.66 8.84
C GLY A 57 5.32 5.71 8.75
N ALA A 58 4.75 5.34 7.60
CA ALA A 58 3.31 5.30 7.40
C ALA A 58 2.62 4.25 8.31
N ILE A 59 3.28 3.10 8.54
CA ILE A 59 2.82 2.08 9.50
C ILE A 59 2.75 2.66 10.92
N LEU A 60 3.79 3.36 11.37
CA LEU A 60 3.82 3.99 12.70
C LEU A 60 2.70 5.02 12.88
N ALA A 61 2.38 5.79 11.84
CA ALA A 61 1.26 6.73 11.87
C ALA A 61 -0.08 6.02 12.13
N VAL A 62 -0.35 4.92 11.44
CA VAL A 62 -1.59 4.14 11.61
C VAL A 62 -1.63 3.44 12.95
N LEU A 63 -0.51 2.86 13.41
CA LEU A 63 -0.42 2.27 14.77
C LEU A 63 -0.76 3.30 15.85
N GLY A 64 -0.28 4.54 15.70
CA GLY A 64 -0.62 5.63 16.61
C GLY A 64 -2.10 6.02 16.55
N LEU A 65 -2.67 6.19 15.34
CA LEU A 65 -4.07 6.58 15.16
C LEU A 65 -5.05 5.50 15.65
N TYR A 66 -4.71 4.22 15.46
CA TYR A 66 -5.55 3.09 15.83
C TYR A 66 -5.03 2.35 17.07
N TRP A 67 -4.25 3.04 17.92
CA TRP A 67 -3.65 2.46 19.14
C TRP A 67 -4.66 1.75 20.03
N LYS A 68 -5.89 2.24 20.08
CA LYS A 68 -6.97 1.60 20.84
C LYS A 68 -7.22 0.16 20.35
N HIS A 69 -7.32 -0.06 19.05
CA HIS A 69 -7.52 -1.39 18.46
C HIS A 69 -6.28 -2.28 18.64
N VAL A 70 -5.08 -1.70 18.50
CA VAL A 70 -3.83 -2.41 18.76
C VAL A 70 -3.77 -2.89 20.22
N LYS A 71 -4.09 -2.00 21.17
CA LYS A 71 -4.16 -2.35 22.58
C LYS A 71 -5.21 -3.44 22.86
N GLN A 72 -6.39 -3.36 22.25
CA GLN A 72 -7.42 -4.39 22.37
C GLN A 72 -6.93 -5.75 21.88
N MET A 73 -6.25 -5.81 20.72
CA MET A 73 -5.67 -7.05 20.20
C MET A 73 -4.61 -7.62 21.14
N LEU A 74 -3.72 -6.79 21.68
CA LEU A 74 -2.70 -7.21 22.67
C LEU A 74 -3.35 -7.75 23.96
N LEU A 75 -4.39 -7.09 24.45
CA LEU A 75 -5.17 -7.57 25.60
C LEU A 75 -5.92 -8.86 25.28
N GLY A 76 -6.36 -9.03 24.03
CA GLY A 76 -6.98 -10.26 23.55
C GLY A 76 -6.04 -11.45 23.60
N LEU A 77 -4.77 -11.28 23.24
CA LEU A 77 -3.75 -12.35 23.30
C LEU A 77 -3.53 -12.89 24.72
N ILE A 78 -3.72 -12.07 25.73
CA ILE A 78 -3.62 -12.48 27.15
C ILE A 78 -4.98 -12.78 27.79
N GLY A 79 -6.02 -12.97 26.96
CA GLY A 79 -7.36 -13.38 27.38
C GLY A 79 -8.22 -12.29 28.06
N LYS A 80 -7.78 -11.02 28.04
CA LYS A 80 -8.49 -9.90 28.69
C LYS A 80 -9.49 -9.17 27.80
N ASP A 81 -9.44 -9.36 26.47
CA ASP A 81 -10.36 -8.73 25.51
C ASP A 81 -10.73 -9.71 24.40
N PRO A 82 -11.86 -10.44 24.53
CA PRO A 82 -12.32 -11.37 23.48
C PRO A 82 -12.61 -10.69 22.14
N GLY A 83 -13.05 -9.42 22.16
CA GLY A 83 -13.29 -8.63 20.93
C GLY A 83 -11.99 -8.30 20.21
N GLY A 84 -10.94 -7.95 20.96
CA GLY A 84 -9.61 -7.72 20.42
C GLY A 84 -9.00 -8.99 19.85
N LEU A 85 -9.18 -10.14 20.51
CA LEU A 85 -8.71 -11.44 19.98
C LEU A 85 -9.43 -11.78 18.66
N LYS A 86 -10.75 -11.60 18.60
CA LYS A 86 -11.53 -11.79 17.37
C LYS A 86 -11.04 -10.90 16.23
N LEU A 87 -10.76 -9.62 16.53
CA LEU A 87 -10.23 -8.68 15.54
C LEU A 87 -8.87 -9.16 15.01
N LEU A 88 -7.98 -9.61 15.87
CA LEU A 88 -6.68 -10.14 15.48
C LEU A 88 -6.82 -11.38 14.57
N PHE A 89 -7.68 -12.33 14.91
CA PHE A 89 -7.97 -13.49 14.04
C PHE A 89 -8.52 -13.08 12.68
N ASN A 90 -9.41 -12.09 12.63
CA ASN A 90 -9.94 -11.56 11.38
C ASN A 90 -8.85 -10.89 10.53
N LEU A 91 -7.90 -10.17 11.15
CA LEU A 91 -6.76 -9.59 10.43
C LEU A 91 -5.83 -10.68 9.87
N ILE A 92 -5.55 -11.73 10.65
CA ILE A 92 -4.77 -12.87 10.17
C ILE A 92 -5.49 -13.56 9.01
N ALA A 93 -6.81 -13.83 9.12
CA ALA A 93 -7.60 -14.42 8.04
C ALA A 93 -7.57 -13.58 6.75
N GLY A 94 -7.64 -12.25 6.87
CA GLY A 94 -7.53 -11.33 5.73
C GLY A 94 -6.11 -11.20 5.16
N PHE A 95 -5.09 -11.44 5.98
CA PHE A 95 -3.69 -11.40 5.56
C PHE A 95 -3.27 -12.66 4.80
N LEU A 96 -3.73 -13.84 5.25
CA LEU A 96 -3.25 -15.13 4.75
C LEU A 96 -3.31 -15.31 3.22
N PRO A 97 -4.41 -14.97 2.50
CA PRO A 97 -4.44 -15.14 1.04
C PRO A 97 -3.32 -14.36 0.35
N ALA A 98 -3.13 -13.11 0.74
CA ALA A 98 -2.10 -12.27 0.17
C ALA A 98 -0.68 -12.76 0.54
N ALA A 99 -0.47 -13.26 1.75
CA ALA A 99 0.80 -13.84 2.15
C ALA A 99 1.14 -15.08 1.29
N VAL A 100 0.18 -15.98 1.10
CA VAL A 100 0.39 -17.21 0.29
C VAL A 100 0.65 -16.85 -1.16
N VAL A 101 -0.20 -16.03 -1.78
CA VAL A 101 -0.05 -15.64 -3.19
C VAL A 101 1.25 -14.86 -3.40
N GLY A 102 1.59 -13.93 -2.47
CA GLY A 102 2.83 -13.15 -2.55
C GLY A 102 4.09 -14.01 -2.44
N LEU A 103 4.09 -15.03 -1.60
CA LEU A 103 5.23 -15.94 -1.49
C LEU A 103 5.38 -16.83 -2.73
N VAL A 104 4.26 -17.33 -3.28
CA VAL A 104 4.28 -18.25 -4.43
C VAL A 104 4.55 -17.53 -5.75
N LEU A 105 3.95 -16.34 -5.96
CA LEU A 105 3.99 -15.62 -7.23
C LEU A 105 4.96 -14.43 -7.23
N HIS A 106 5.77 -14.24 -6.18
CA HIS A 106 6.65 -13.07 -6.02
C HIS A 106 7.50 -12.80 -7.27
N HIS A 107 8.31 -13.74 -7.70
CA HIS A 107 9.18 -13.58 -8.87
C HIS A 107 8.41 -13.32 -10.16
N TRP A 108 7.31 -14.05 -10.37
CA TRP A 108 6.48 -13.84 -11.56
C TRP A 108 5.87 -12.42 -11.60
N ILE A 109 5.42 -11.93 -10.44
CA ILE A 109 4.86 -10.57 -10.31
C ILE A 109 5.93 -9.52 -10.59
N GLU A 110 7.14 -9.70 -10.03
CA GLU A 110 8.26 -8.78 -10.24
C GLU A 110 8.68 -8.72 -11.71
N ASP A 111 8.80 -9.88 -12.36
CA ASP A 111 9.28 -9.97 -13.74
C ASP A 111 8.27 -9.42 -14.76
N HIS A 112 6.96 -9.51 -14.49
CA HIS A 112 5.92 -9.23 -15.50
C HIS A 112 5.07 -7.99 -15.20
N LEU A 113 4.91 -7.62 -13.94
CA LEU A 113 3.99 -6.56 -13.54
C LEU A 113 4.68 -5.29 -13.03
N PHE A 114 6.00 -5.32 -12.74
CA PHE A 114 6.74 -4.13 -12.35
C PHE A 114 7.22 -3.35 -13.58
N GLY A 115 6.56 -2.22 -13.84
CA GLY A 115 6.88 -1.34 -14.95
C GLY A 115 5.88 -0.20 -15.07
N LEU A 116 6.17 0.79 -15.91
CA LEU A 116 5.30 1.96 -16.07
C LEU A 116 3.96 1.59 -16.72
N TRP A 117 3.95 0.75 -17.77
CA TRP A 117 2.73 0.33 -18.45
C TRP A 117 1.78 -0.50 -17.57
N PRO A 118 2.23 -1.52 -16.82
CA PRO A 118 1.39 -2.21 -15.84
C PRO A 118 0.77 -1.26 -14.79
N VAL A 119 1.53 -0.28 -14.29
CA VAL A 119 1.03 0.74 -13.36
C VAL A 119 -0.05 1.60 -14.00
N VAL A 120 0.20 2.13 -15.20
CA VAL A 120 -0.78 2.94 -15.97
C VAL A 120 -2.06 2.15 -16.19
N THR A 121 -1.93 0.91 -16.67
CA THR A 121 -3.09 0.03 -16.93
C THR A 121 -3.89 -0.19 -15.65
N SER A 122 -3.24 -0.48 -14.53
CA SER A 122 -3.93 -0.69 -13.26
C SER A 122 -4.59 0.58 -12.71
N TRP A 123 -3.98 1.76 -12.91
CA TRP A 123 -4.62 3.04 -12.57
C TRP A 123 -5.88 3.28 -13.42
N MET A 124 -5.80 3.09 -14.74
CA MET A 124 -6.95 3.28 -15.64
C MET A 124 -8.08 2.30 -15.33
N VAL A 125 -7.78 1.00 -15.28
CA VAL A 125 -8.78 -0.04 -14.99
C VAL A 125 -9.38 0.14 -13.60
N GLY A 126 -8.55 0.35 -12.58
CA GLY A 126 -9.03 0.57 -11.21
C GLY A 126 -9.82 1.87 -11.07
N GLY A 127 -9.44 2.94 -11.78
CA GLY A 127 -10.18 4.19 -11.81
C GLY A 127 -11.57 4.02 -12.42
N VAL A 128 -11.66 3.37 -13.59
CA VAL A 128 -12.93 3.06 -14.25
C VAL A 128 -13.79 2.15 -13.37
N ALA A 129 -13.20 1.13 -12.74
CA ALA A 129 -13.92 0.22 -11.85
C ALA A 129 -14.53 0.96 -10.64
N ILE A 130 -13.80 1.91 -10.02
CA ILE A 130 -14.34 2.76 -8.95
C ILE A 130 -15.54 3.56 -9.46
N LEU A 131 -15.42 4.22 -10.60
CA LEU A 131 -16.48 5.07 -11.15
C LEU A 131 -17.72 4.24 -11.50
N ALA A 132 -17.54 3.06 -12.09
CA ALA A 132 -18.60 2.12 -12.39
C ALA A 132 -19.31 1.64 -11.10
N ALA A 133 -18.55 1.28 -10.06
CA ALA A 133 -19.10 0.87 -8.78
C ALA A 133 -19.90 2.00 -8.09
N VAL A 134 -19.40 3.24 -8.13
CA VAL A 134 -20.09 4.41 -7.59
C VAL A 134 -21.40 4.67 -8.35
N TRP A 135 -21.34 4.61 -9.68
CA TRP A 135 -22.52 4.78 -10.52
C TRP A 135 -23.59 3.71 -10.27
N TRP A 136 -23.18 2.44 -10.17
CA TRP A 136 -24.08 1.32 -9.87
C TRP A 136 -24.74 1.47 -8.49
N ARG A 137 -23.98 1.83 -7.46
CA ARG A 137 -24.54 2.10 -6.12
C ARG A 137 -25.52 3.26 -6.09
N LYS A 138 -25.29 4.31 -6.89
CA LYS A 138 -26.22 5.43 -7.01
C LYS A 138 -27.56 5.01 -7.61
N LYS A 139 -27.55 4.02 -8.51
CA LYS A 139 -28.78 3.45 -9.09
C LYS A 139 -29.49 2.43 -8.18
N ASN A 140 -28.77 1.85 -7.21
CA ASN A 140 -29.28 0.82 -6.30
C ASN A 140 -29.07 1.26 -4.84
N PRO A 141 -29.86 2.22 -4.33
CA PRO A 141 -29.65 2.84 -3.02
C PRO A 141 -29.90 1.90 -1.82
N ASP A 142 -30.63 0.80 -1.99
CA ASP A 142 -30.96 -0.15 -0.91
C ASP A 142 -29.78 -1.02 -0.42
N THR A 143 -28.60 -0.89 -1.02
CA THR A 143 -27.38 -1.56 -0.56
C THR A 143 -26.74 -0.82 0.63
N SER A 144 -27.51 -0.54 1.70
CA SER A 144 -26.96 0.10 2.89
C SER A 144 -26.09 -0.87 3.70
N ASN A 145 -24.78 -0.63 3.72
CA ASN A 145 -23.87 -1.39 4.54
C ASN A 145 -24.07 -1.01 6.02
N LYS A 146 -24.39 -1.98 6.86
CA LYS A 146 -24.75 -1.75 8.27
C LYS A 146 -23.81 -2.43 9.27
N ARG A 147 -22.84 -3.25 8.80
CA ARG A 147 -21.96 -4.01 9.69
C ARG A 147 -20.84 -3.13 10.19
N GLU A 148 -20.74 -2.99 11.50
CA GLU A 148 -19.58 -2.41 12.16
C GLU A 148 -18.45 -3.42 12.25
N LEU A 149 -17.24 -2.94 12.56
CA LEU A 149 -16.01 -3.76 12.63
C LEU A 149 -16.15 -4.96 13.58
N GLY A 150 -16.84 -4.80 14.70
CA GLY A 150 -17.10 -5.89 15.68
C GLY A 150 -17.97 -7.03 15.15
N HIS A 151 -18.74 -6.80 14.07
CA HIS A 151 -19.58 -7.82 13.41
C HIS A 151 -18.87 -8.54 12.26
N LEU A 152 -17.62 -8.17 11.94
CA LEU A 152 -16.81 -8.89 10.97
C LEU A 152 -16.52 -10.32 11.45
N THR A 153 -16.71 -11.30 10.57
CA THR A 153 -16.35 -12.70 10.81
C THR A 153 -15.09 -13.05 10.02
N TRP A 154 -14.41 -14.13 10.40
CA TRP A 154 -13.19 -14.55 9.71
C TRP A 154 -13.43 -14.95 8.25
N GLN A 155 -14.62 -15.49 7.91
CA GLN A 155 -14.98 -15.81 6.52
C GLN A 155 -15.08 -14.54 5.67
N LEU A 156 -15.72 -13.48 6.19
CA LEU A 156 -15.80 -12.19 5.50
C LEU A 156 -14.43 -11.52 5.41
N ALA A 157 -13.61 -11.66 6.43
CA ALA A 157 -12.23 -11.20 6.43
C ALA A 157 -11.39 -11.91 5.37
N LEU A 158 -11.58 -13.22 5.21
CA LEU A 158 -10.92 -14.03 4.16
C LEU A 158 -11.31 -13.53 2.75
N ILE A 159 -12.59 -13.22 2.52
CA ILE A 159 -13.06 -12.63 1.24
C ILE A 159 -12.34 -11.31 0.96
N ILE A 160 -12.20 -10.43 1.97
CA ILE A 160 -11.44 -9.19 1.82
C ILE A 160 -9.98 -9.51 1.47
N GLY A 161 -9.37 -10.51 2.11
CA GLY A 161 -8.02 -10.98 1.84
C GLY A 161 -7.82 -11.54 0.42
N LEU A 162 -8.80 -12.27 -0.12
CA LEU A 162 -8.78 -12.72 -1.51
C LEU A 162 -8.82 -11.55 -2.49
N LEU A 163 -9.63 -10.53 -2.21
CA LEU A 163 -9.63 -9.30 -3.02
C LEU A 163 -8.31 -8.53 -2.87
N GLN A 164 -7.66 -8.57 -1.71
CA GLN A 164 -6.33 -7.98 -1.52
C GLN A 164 -5.28 -8.60 -2.46
N CYS A 165 -5.40 -9.87 -2.88
CA CYS A 165 -4.46 -10.48 -3.82
C CYS A 165 -4.40 -9.73 -5.16
N VAL A 166 -5.50 -9.11 -5.60
CA VAL A 166 -5.51 -8.27 -6.81
C VAL A 166 -4.58 -7.06 -6.66
N ALA A 167 -4.36 -6.60 -5.44
CA ALA A 167 -3.48 -5.47 -5.15
C ALA A 167 -1.98 -5.79 -5.27
N MET A 168 -1.61 -7.03 -5.52
CA MET A 168 -0.23 -7.41 -5.88
C MET A 168 0.17 -6.91 -7.26
N TRP A 169 -0.79 -6.61 -8.13
CA TRP A 169 -0.51 -5.87 -9.35
C TRP A 169 -0.17 -4.41 -8.99
N PRO A 170 1.08 -3.95 -9.25
CA PRO A 170 1.51 -2.60 -8.95
C PRO A 170 0.59 -1.56 -9.59
N GLY A 171 0.24 -0.52 -8.83
CA GLY A 171 -0.73 0.48 -9.27
C GLY A 171 -2.18 0.20 -8.86
N THR A 172 -2.55 -1.04 -8.49
CA THR A 172 -3.95 -1.36 -8.12
C THR A 172 -4.40 -0.70 -6.81
N SER A 173 -3.53 -0.51 -5.85
CA SER A 173 -3.79 -0.03 -4.49
C SER A 173 -4.39 -1.08 -3.55
N ARG A 174 -3.59 -1.48 -2.57
CA ARG A 174 -4.01 -2.39 -1.51
C ARG A 174 -5.20 -1.83 -0.71
N SER A 175 -5.14 -0.56 -0.33
CA SER A 175 -6.22 0.12 0.39
C SER A 175 -7.51 0.17 -0.43
N LEU A 176 -7.43 0.35 -1.76
CA LEU A 176 -8.61 0.27 -2.63
C LEU A 176 -9.27 -1.10 -2.54
N MET A 177 -8.50 -2.18 -2.72
CA MET A 177 -9.04 -3.54 -2.76
C MET A 177 -9.63 -3.95 -1.42
N THR A 178 -8.98 -3.61 -0.31
CA THR A 178 -9.46 -3.97 1.03
C THR A 178 -10.64 -3.10 1.48
N ILE A 179 -10.69 -1.81 1.14
CA ILE A 179 -11.87 -0.95 1.39
C ILE A 179 -13.05 -1.43 0.54
N ALA A 180 -12.85 -1.65 -0.76
CA ALA A 180 -13.88 -2.16 -1.66
C ALA A 180 -14.40 -3.53 -1.19
N GLY A 181 -13.48 -4.43 -0.81
CA GLY A 181 -13.82 -5.74 -0.23
C GLY A 181 -14.66 -5.61 1.05
N GLY A 182 -14.28 -4.71 1.96
CA GLY A 182 -15.04 -4.41 3.17
C GLY A 182 -16.46 -3.94 2.85
N LEU A 183 -16.59 -3.04 1.88
CA LEU A 183 -17.91 -2.55 1.42
C LEU A 183 -18.74 -3.66 0.76
N LEU A 184 -18.12 -4.55 -0.03
CA LEU A 184 -18.80 -5.67 -0.68
C LEU A 184 -19.32 -6.69 0.33
N VAL A 185 -18.59 -6.96 1.41
CA VAL A 185 -19.05 -7.87 2.48
C VAL A 185 -20.02 -7.19 3.47
N GLY A 186 -20.41 -5.95 3.21
CA GLY A 186 -21.46 -5.22 3.94
C GLY A 186 -20.96 -4.42 5.14
N LEU A 187 -19.65 -4.13 5.27
CA LEU A 187 -19.14 -3.21 6.28
C LEU A 187 -19.56 -1.77 5.97
N THR A 188 -19.79 -0.97 7.02
CA THR A 188 -19.90 0.48 6.87
C THR A 188 -18.61 1.05 6.28
N VAL A 189 -18.68 2.23 5.65
CA VAL A 189 -17.48 2.90 5.10
C VAL A 189 -16.40 3.05 6.16
N ARG A 190 -16.79 3.45 7.37
CA ARG A 190 -15.88 3.60 8.50
C ARG A 190 -15.21 2.27 8.88
N ALA A 191 -15.99 1.21 9.06
CA ALA A 191 -15.46 -0.10 9.43
C ALA A 191 -14.57 -0.70 8.34
N ALA A 192 -14.91 -0.51 7.06
CA ALA A 192 -14.10 -0.95 5.94
C ALA A 192 -12.73 -0.25 5.90
N VAL A 193 -12.70 1.06 6.15
CA VAL A 193 -11.47 1.86 6.21
C VAL A 193 -10.63 1.47 7.42
N GLU A 194 -11.22 1.36 8.61
CA GLU A 194 -10.54 0.94 9.84
C GLU A 194 -9.92 -0.46 9.67
N TYR A 195 -10.69 -1.42 9.14
CA TYR A 195 -10.17 -2.76 8.85
C TYR A 195 -9.05 -2.75 7.82
N SER A 196 -9.22 -2.02 6.73
CA SER A 196 -8.21 -1.90 5.68
C SER A 196 -6.87 -1.37 6.21
N PHE A 197 -6.89 -0.38 7.10
CA PHE A 197 -5.69 0.20 7.66
C PHE A 197 -4.99 -0.73 8.65
N LEU A 198 -5.75 -1.39 9.52
CA LEU A 198 -5.21 -2.39 10.43
C LEU A 198 -4.63 -3.60 9.67
N LEU A 199 -5.32 -4.08 8.62
CA LEU A 199 -4.80 -5.13 7.75
C LEU A 199 -3.53 -4.67 7.01
N GLY A 200 -3.50 -3.39 6.62
CA GLY A 200 -2.33 -2.76 6.02
C GLY A 200 -1.11 -2.77 6.93
N VAL A 201 -1.28 -2.48 8.22
CA VAL A 201 -0.17 -2.57 9.19
C VAL A 201 0.47 -3.97 9.15
N LEU A 202 -0.35 -5.03 9.19
CA LEU A 202 0.15 -6.40 9.15
C LEU A 202 0.84 -6.73 7.82
N THR A 203 0.20 -6.39 6.70
CA THR A 203 0.71 -6.69 5.35
C THR A 203 2.01 -5.94 5.05
N LEU A 204 2.05 -4.63 5.35
CA LEU A 204 3.23 -3.81 5.09
C LEU A 204 4.39 -4.16 6.03
N THR A 205 4.10 -4.46 7.29
CA THR A 205 5.15 -4.93 8.23
C THR A 205 5.77 -6.23 7.73
N ALA A 206 4.96 -7.18 7.25
CA ALA A 206 5.46 -8.42 6.68
C ALA A 206 6.29 -8.18 5.41
N ALA A 207 5.85 -7.29 4.51
CA ALA A 207 6.60 -6.92 3.32
C ALA A 207 7.93 -6.24 3.65
N THR A 208 7.91 -5.25 4.55
CA THR A 208 9.13 -4.54 4.99
C THR A 208 10.11 -5.50 5.68
N ALA A 209 9.63 -6.41 6.53
CA ALA A 209 10.47 -7.40 7.19
C ALA A 209 11.10 -8.37 6.18
N LYS A 210 10.31 -8.84 5.18
CA LYS A 210 10.82 -9.69 4.09
C LYS A 210 11.93 -8.97 3.34
N THR A 211 11.69 -7.76 2.85
CA THR A 211 12.70 -6.98 2.11
C THR A 211 13.97 -6.73 2.94
N ALA A 212 13.82 -6.46 4.24
CA ALA A 212 14.97 -6.27 5.12
C ALA A 212 15.83 -7.54 5.30
N LEU A 213 15.21 -8.72 5.18
CA LEU A 213 15.86 -10.03 5.35
C LEU A 213 16.31 -10.64 4.02
N ASP A 214 15.75 -10.19 2.89
CA ASP A 214 16.12 -10.71 1.57
C ASP A 214 17.57 -10.35 1.23
N LYS A 215 18.24 -11.26 0.51
CA LYS A 215 19.59 -11.03 -0.01
C LYS A 215 19.49 -10.14 -1.25
N ALA A 216 20.42 -9.21 -1.38
CA ALA A 216 20.54 -8.40 -2.58
C ALA A 216 20.91 -9.29 -3.78
N HIS A 217 20.12 -9.25 -4.85
CA HIS A 217 20.27 -10.14 -6.01
C HIS A 217 21.07 -9.49 -7.14
N ALA A 218 20.98 -8.17 -7.26
CA ALA A 218 21.56 -7.41 -8.39
C ALA A 218 22.98 -6.91 -8.17
N SER A 219 23.53 -7.04 -6.96
CA SER A 219 24.90 -6.73 -6.66
C SER A 219 25.79 -7.87 -7.15
N GLY A 220 26.79 -7.55 -7.99
CA GLY A 220 27.75 -8.54 -8.53
C GLY A 220 28.37 -9.45 -7.49
N PRO A 221 29.14 -10.48 -7.90
CA PRO A 221 29.58 -11.60 -7.03
C PRO A 221 30.30 -11.18 -5.74
N GLU A 222 30.90 -9.99 -5.69
CA GLU A 222 31.56 -9.50 -4.47
C GLU A 222 30.62 -8.91 -3.44
N PHE A 223 29.49 -8.31 -3.83
CA PHE A 223 28.51 -7.69 -2.93
C PHE A 223 27.38 -8.63 -2.51
N ALA A 224 26.90 -9.49 -3.41
CA ALA A 224 25.74 -10.37 -3.19
C ALA A 224 25.92 -11.38 -2.04
N HIS A 225 27.16 -11.76 -1.70
CA HIS A 225 27.42 -12.74 -0.65
C HIS A 225 27.42 -12.14 0.77
N HIS A 226 27.50 -10.82 0.94
CA HIS A 226 27.75 -10.20 2.24
C HIS A 226 26.70 -9.21 2.72
N PHE A 227 25.76 -8.74 1.85
CA PHE A 227 24.82 -7.68 2.21
C PHE A 227 23.38 -8.04 1.82
N GLY A 228 22.45 -7.99 2.79
CA GLY A 228 21.02 -7.97 2.50
C GLY A 228 20.61 -6.65 1.85
N THR A 229 19.45 -6.63 1.17
CA THR A 229 18.92 -5.48 0.42
C THR A 229 18.85 -4.21 1.27
N ALA A 230 18.54 -4.33 2.57
CA ALA A 230 18.54 -3.20 3.50
C ALA A 230 19.94 -2.58 3.69
N LYS A 231 21.00 -3.40 3.73
CA LYS A 231 22.38 -2.87 3.84
C LYS A 231 22.82 -2.20 2.54
N LEU A 232 22.45 -2.73 1.39
CA LEU A 232 22.71 -2.11 0.08
C LEU A 232 22.06 -0.72 0.03
N MET A 233 20.80 -0.61 0.40
CA MET A 233 20.08 0.66 0.48
C MET A 233 20.75 1.66 1.42
N LEU A 234 21.13 1.22 2.63
CA LEU A 234 21.84 2.08 3.60
C LEU A 234 23.20 2.52 3.10
N HIS A 235 23.92 1.67 2.38
CA HIS A 235 25.23 2.02 1.79
C HIS A 235 25.07 3.06 0.67
N GLN A 236 24.06 2.92 -0.20
CA GLN A 236 23.86 3.84 -1.33
C GLN A 236 23.19 5.16 -0.94
N PHE A 237 22.22 5.12 -0.03
CA PHE A 237 21.40 6.30 0.27
C PHE A 237 21.63 6.88 1.66
N GLY A 238 22.20 6.11 2.57
CA GLY A 238 22.54 6.54 3.93
C GLY A 238 21.35 6.52 4.90
N ALA A 239 21.65 6.36 6.19
CA ALA A 239 20.66 6.32 7.26
C ALA A 239 19.90 7.65 7.43
N ALA A 240 20.55 8.79 7.15
CA ALA A 240 19.91 10.10 7.22
C ALA A 240 18.75 10.24 6.24
N ASN A 241 18.94 9.80 4.99
CA ASN A 241 17.87 9.79 3.99
C ASN A 241 16.71 8.87 4.37
N LEU A 242 17.00 7.68 4.91
CA LEU A 242 15.95 6.79 5.41
C LEU A 242 15.16 7.44 6.55
N ALA A 243 15.83 8.11 7.50
CA ALA A 243 15.16 8.81 8.59
C ALA A 243 14.30 9.98 8.09
N ILE A 244 14.82 10.80 7.17
CA ILE A 244 14.06 11.92 6.56
C ILE A 244 12.81 11.40 5.84
N GLY A 245 12.98 10.39 4.97
CA GLY A 245 11.86 9.80 4.23
C GLY A 245 10.83 9.14 5.17
N GLY A 246 11.29 8.38 6.16
CA GLY A 246 10.42 7.72 7.15
C GLY A 246 9.62 8.71 8.01
N ILE A 247 10.24 9.79 8.50
CA ILE A 247 9.56 10.83 9.27
C ILE A 247 8.56 11.57 8.38
N ALA A 248 8.94 11.92 7.15
CA ALA A 248 8.04 12.55 6.19
C ALA A 248 6.82 11.66 5.89
N ALA A 249 7.04 10.36 5.67
CA ALA A 249 5.97 9.39 5.46
C ALA A 249 5.06 9.27 6.69
N MET A 250 5.62 9.26 7.89
CA MET A 250 4.84 9.19 9.14
C MET A 250 3.92 10.42 9.30
N VAL A 251 4.46 11.62 9.15
CA VAL A 251 3.70 12.86 9.33
C VAL A 251 2.62 12.99 8.25
N SER A 252 2.98 12.79 6.99
CA SER A 252 2.04 12.91 5.89
C SER A 252 0.97 11.81 5.92
N ALA A 253 1.29 10.57 6.29
CA ALA A 253 0.32 9.50 6.48
C ALA A 253 -0.66 9.81 7.61
N PHE A 254 -0.18 10.33 8.74
CA PHE A 254 -1.04 10.73 9.85
C PHE A 254 -2.10 11.74 9.41
N LEU A 255 -1.70 12.77 8.67
CA LEU A 255 -2.60 13.80 8.16
C LEU A 255 -3.56 13.24 7.10
N ALA A 256 -3.02 12.47 6.14
CA ALA A 256 -3.78 11.86 5.04
C ALA A 256 -4.86 10.89 5.55
N VAL A 257 -4.54 10.03 6.50
CA VAL A 257 -5.49 9.07 7.10
C VAL A 257 -6.62 9.78 7.85
N LYS A 258 -6.28 10.79 8.68
CA LYS A 258 -7.30 11.58 9.38
C LYS A 258 -8.26 12.27 8.41
N TRP A 259 -7.72 12.87 7.36
CA TRP A 259 -8.52 13.51 6.31
C TRP A 259 -9.38 12.49 5.56
N LEU A 260 -8.81 11.36 5.14
CA LEU A 260 -9.47 10.35 4.32
C LEU A 260 -10.71 9.77 5.01
N VAL A 261 -10.63 9.43 6.31
CA VAL A 261 -11.77 8.89 7.06
C VAL A 261 -12.95 9.85 7.01
N GLY A 262 -12.72 11.14 7.29
CA GLY A 262 -13.76 12.16 7.23
C GLY A 262 -14.27 12.41 5.81
N TYR A 263 -13.39 12.38 4.83
CA TYR A 263 -13.74 12.59 3.43
C TYR A 263 -14.64 11.47 2.88
N LEU A 264 -14.24 10.20 3.07
CA LEU A 264 -14.99 9.06 2.55
C LEU A 264 -16.39 8.92 3.12
N GLN A 265 -16.61 9.33 4.37
CA GLN A 265 -17.93 9.32 4.98
C GLN A 265 -18.89 10.30 4.32
N ARG A 266 -18.38 11.39 3.76
CA ARG A 266 -19.19 12.47 3.16
C ARG A 266 -19.30 12.38 1.63
N HIS A 267 -18.23 12.01 0.95
CA HIS A 267 -18.11 12.16 -0.50
C HIS A 267 -17.92 10.82 -1.26
N GLY A 268 -17.60 9.72 -0.55
CA GLY A 268 -17.37 8.42 -1.18
C GLY A 268 -16.07 8.35 -2.00
N LEU A 269 -16.01 7.37 -2.92
CA LEU A 269 -14.78 7.01 -3.64
C LEU A 269 -14.60 7.69 -5.00
N ALA A 270 -15.60 8.44 -5.51
CA ALA A 270 -15.60 8.93 -6.90
C ALA A 270 -14.37 9.75 -7.28
N VAL A 271 -13.92 10.67 -6.40
CA VAL A 271 -12.75 11.52 -6.66
C VAL A 271 -11.49 10.71 -6.91
N PHE A 272 -11.32 9.59 -6.20
CA PHE A 272 -10.15 8.72 -6.37
C PHE A 272 -10.21 7.97 -7.71
N GLY A 273 -11.40 7.62 -8.20
CA GLY A 273 -11.59 7.06 -9.54
C GLY A 273 -11.18 8.06 -10.63
N ILE A 274 -11.65 9.30 -10.53
CA ILE A 274 -11.29 10.39 -11.45
C ILE A 274 -9.79 10.65 -11.41
N TYR A 275 -9.20 10.78 -10.22
CA TYR A 275 -7.78 11.00 -10.04
C TYR A 275 -6.94 9.91 -10.72
N ARG A 276 -7.29 8.62 -10.51
CA ARG A 276 -6.57 7.49 -11.10
C ARG A 276 -6.60 7.50 -12.63
N VAL A 277 -7.75 7.79 -13.23
CA VAL A 277 -7.87 7.92 -14.70
C VAL A 277 -7.03 9.10 -15.19
N ALA A 278 -7.08 10.24 -14.51
CA ALA A 278 -6.32 11.43 -14.90
C ALA A 278 -4.81 11.19 -14.83
N ILE A 279 -4.29 10.68 -13.69
CA ILE A 279 -2.85 10.42 -13.52
C ILE A 279 -2.38 9.32 -14.47
N GLY A 280 -3.16 8.25 -14.66
CA GLY A 280 -2.86 7.19 -15.62
C GLY A 280 -2.78 7.73 -17.04
N GLY A 281 -3.71 8.60 -17.44
CA GLY A 281 -3.68 9.28 -18.75
C GLY A 281 -2.46 10.20 -18.93
N ILE A 282 -2.11 10.98 -17.90
CA ILE A 282 -0.92 11.85 -17.94
C ILE A 282 0.35 11.02 -18.09
N VAL A 283 0.52 9.97 -17.27
CA VAL A 283 1.72 9.12 -17.33
C VAL A 283 1.79 8.36 -18.66
N ALA A 284 0.65 7.86 -19.17
CA ALA A 284 0.59 7.25 -20.52
C ALA A 284 1.08 8.22 -21.60
N ALA A 285 0.63 9.48 -21.56
CA ALA A 285 1.07 10.50 -22.52
C ALA A 285 2.59 10.77 -22.41
N LEU A 286 3.14 10.85 -21.19
CA LEU A 286 4.58 11.04 -20.97
C LEU A 286 5.42 9.86 -21.47
N ILE A 287 4.91 8.63 -21.41
CA ILE A 287 5.57 7.46 -21.98
C ILE A 287 5.54 7.53 -23.52
N LEU A 288 4.38 7.85 -24.10
CA LEU A 288 4.19 7.91 -25.56
C LEU A 288 4.98 9.05 -26.20
N THR A 289 5.22 10.15 -25.48
CA THR A 289 6.08 11.26 -25.94
C THR A 289 7.56 11.01 -25.70
N HIS A 290 7.95 9.80 -25.27
CA HIS A 290 9.33 9.42 -24.94
C HIS A 290 10.00 10.30 -23.86
N THR A 291 9.20 11.03 -23.08
CA THR A 291 9.70 11.78 -21.92
C THR A 291 10.18 10.82 -20.82
N PHE A 292 9.54 9.63 -20.75
CA PHE A 292 10.04 8.47 -19.98
C PHE A 292 10.51 7.40 -20.96
N SER A 293 11.73 6.89 -20.79
CA SER A 293 12.09 5.59 -21.36
C SER A 293 11.24 4.52 -20.69
N ALA A 294 10.46 3.80 -21.46
CA ALA A 294 9.61 2.72 -20.99
C ALA A 294 10.42 1.59 -20.37
#